data_16eaadbd3e9b8d16c3e7cd4820560ac9
#
_entry.id   16eaadbd3e9b8d16c3e7cd4820560ac9
#
_cell.length_a   1.000
_cell.length_b   1.000
_cell.length_c   1.000
_cell.angle_alpha   90.00
_cell.angle_beta   90.00
_cell.angle_gamma   90.00
#
_symmetry.space_group_name_H-M   'P 1'
#
loop_
_entity.id
_entity.type
_entity.pdbx_description
1 polymer ?
#
loop_
_entity_poly.entity_id
_entity_poly.type
_entity_poly.pdbx_seq_one_letter_code
_entity_poly.pdbx_strand_id
1 'polypeptide(L)'
;LSGAADYVFLLYGDNSDSENSEIRKNLKKILNEKSIILIATGQKIGEGFDFPRLDTLMLASPVSFDGRLEQYVGRLHRDYEGKKYVVVYDYIDAHLKVFEKMYSKRLRTYKRLGYSIISNVILDKQVANAIYDSGNYIDIFERDIIEAEKRIIISSPHIVQERVDRIIYITKQQVEAGCKIVVITIDPEKMSFGSINDYYEMINQMKTSGIQVVIKDEVDEHFAVIDEELVWHGGMNLLGKEDVWDNLIRIKSAVVAEELLELSFGN
;
A
#
# COMPACT_ATOMS: atom_id res chain seq x y z
N LEU A 1 -2.64 21.02 23.53
CA LEU A 1 -3.83 20.18 23.26
C LEU A 1 -5.13 20.72 23.90
N SER A 2 -5.09 21.84 24.62
CA SER A 2 -6.30 22.47 25.12
C SER A 2 -7.17 22.92 23.94
N GLY A 3 -8.43 22.41 23.89
CA GLY A 3 -9.37 22.67 22.79
C GLY A 3 -9.39 21.57 21.71
N ALA A 4 -8.52 20.58 21.74
CA ALA A 4 -8.53 19.47 20.78
C ALA A 4 -9.53 18.35 21.15
N ALA A 5 -9.89 18.26 22.43
CA ALA A 5 -10.89 17.32 22.96
C ALA A 5 -11.52 17.88 24.24
N ASP A 6 -12.70 17.34 24.64
CA ASP A 6 -13.34 17.69 25.90
C ASP A 6 -12.49 17.27 27.11
N TYR A 7 -11.80 16.13 27.01
CA TYR A 7 -10.96 15.58 28.07
C TYR A 7 -9.62 15.11 27.54
N VAL A 8 -8.54 15.41 28.28
CA VAL A 8 -7.19 14.95 28.00
C VAL A 8 -6.63 14.29 29.24
N PHE A 9 -6.17 13.04 29.13
CA PHE A 9 -5.57 12.25 30.21
C PHE A 9 -4.13 11.89 29.86
N LEU A 10 -3.27 11.84 30.89
CA LEU A 10 -1.86 11.50 30.77
C LEU A 10 -1.56 10.24 31.60
N LEU A 11 -1.08 9.18 30.92
CA LEU A 11 -0.67 7.91 31.53
C LEU A 11 0.80 7.66 31.24
N TYR A 12 1.70 8.03 32.15
CA TYR A 12 3.15 7.87 31.98
C TYR A 12 3.82 7.20 33.19
N GLY A 13 5.12 6.91 33.09
CA GLY A 13 5.86 6.08 34.03
C GLY A 13 5.87 6.61 35.45
N ASP A 14 5.90 7.93 35.64
CA ASP A 14 6.01 8.59 36.93
C ASP A 14 4.69 8.68 37.71
N ASN A 15 3.56 8.37 37.05
CA ASN A 15 2.28 8.28 37.77
C ASN A 15 2.30 7.14 38.78
N SER A 16 1.84 7.41 39.97
CA SER A 16 1.59 6.40 41.02
C SER A 16 0.45 5.45 40.60
N ASP A 17 0.38 4.28 41.19
CA ASP A 17 -0.71 3.33 40.94
C ASP A 17 -2.08 3.90 41.34
N SER A 18 -2.10 4.76 42.36
CA SER A 18 -3.30 5.49 42.80
C SER A 18 -3.80 6.45 41.72
N GLU A 19 -2.92 7.27 41.13
CA GLU A 19 -3.25 8.22 40.05
C GLU A 19 -3.72 7.48 38.80
N ASN A 20 -3.02 6.40 38.42
CA ASN A 20 -3.44 5.56 37.28
C ASN A 20 -4.82 4.93 37.50
N SER A 21 -5.12 4.51 38.72
CA SER A 21 -6.44 3.96 39.11
C SER A 21 -7.53 5.02 39.01
N GLU A 22 -7.22 6.24 39.47
CA GLU A 22 -8.16 7.38 39.41
C GLU A 22 -8.46 7.78 37.99
N ILE A 23 -7.44 7.88 37.10
CA ILE A 23 -7.61 8.14 35.66
C ILE A 23 -8.53 7.10 35.02
N ARG A 24 -8.31 5.81 35.31
CA ARG A 24 -9.15 4.72 34.79
C ARG A 24 -10.61 4.82 35.28
N LYS A 25 -10.83 5.22 36.51
CA LYS A 25 -12.18 5.45 37.05
C LYS A 25 -12.85 6.64 36.39
N ASN A 26 -12.12 7.73 36.18
CA ASN A 26 -12.64 8.93 35.54
C ASN A 26 -12.99 8.70 34.07
N LEU A 27 -12.15 7.98 33.31
CA LEU A 27 -12.43 7.59 31.91
C LEU A 27 -13.77 6.86 31.77
N LYS A 28 -14.11 5.95 32.69
CA LYS A 28 -15.37 5.19 32.66
C LYS A 28 -16.62 6.01 32.97
N LYS A 29 -16.48 7.20 33.56
CA LYS A 29 -17.60 8.08 33.90
C LYS A 29 -17.93 9.09 32.82
N ILE A 30 -17.10 9.23 31.79
CA ILE A 30 -17.28 10.22 30.74
C ILE A 30 -18.40 9.77 29.78
N LEU A 31 -19.31 10.68 29.49
CA LEU A 31 -20.44 10.46 28.58
C LEU A 31 -19.93 10.16 27.15
N ASN A 32 -20.69 9.34 26.42
CA ASN A 32 -20.28 8.85 25.11
C ASN A 32 -20.13 9.95 24.03
N GLU A 33 -20.89 11.02 24.13
CA GLU A 33 -20.84 12.19 23.24
C GLU A 33 -19.59 13.08 23.46
N LYS A 34 -18.85 12.87 24.53
CA LYS A 34 -17.64 13.66 24.84
C LYS A 34 -16.40 13.06 24.21
N SER A 35 -15.56 13.91 23.63
CA SER A 35 -14.29 13.51 23.05
C SER A 35 -13.19 13.33 24.09
N ILE A 36 -12.32 12.32 23.91
CA ILE A 36 -11.25 11.98 24.84
C ILE A 36 -9.93 11.82 24.07
N ILE A 37 -8.88 12.45 24.57
CA ILE A 37 -7.50 12.15 24.18
C ILE A 37 -6.81 11.51 25.40
N LEU A 38 -6.23 10.33 25.19
CA LEU A 38 -5.39 9.63 26.14
C LEU A 38 -3.96 9.60 25.62
N ILE A 39 -3.04 10.28 26.32
CA ILE A 39 -1.61 10.26 26.02
C ILE A 39 -0.96 9.28 26.98
N ALA A 40 -0.29 8.27 26.44
CA ALA A 40 0.31 7.24 27.27
C ALA A 40 1.64 6.75 26.74
N THR A 41 2.51 6.31 27.64
CA THR A 41 3.69 5.54 27.26
C THR A 41 3.29 4.10 26.91
N GLY A 42 4.02 3.48 25.98
CA GLY A 42 3.70 2.14 25.49
C GLY A 42 3.62 1.07 26.57
N GLN A 43 4.41 1.20 27.63
CA GLN A 43 4.36 0.28 28.77
C GLN A 43 3.03 0.36 29.53
N LYS A 44 2.50 1.54 29.75
CA LYS A 44 1.26 1.75 30.52
C LYS A 44 -0.01 1.34 29.74
N ILE A 45 0.01 1.40 28.42
CA ILE A 45 -1.06 0.84 27.58
C ILE A 45 -0.90 -0.69 27.43
N GLY A 46 0.32 -1.21 27.47
CA GLY A 46 0.61 -2.65 27.35
C GLY A 46 0.02 -3.49 28.48
N GLU A 47 0.04 -3.01 29.72
CA GLU A 47 -0.31 -3.77 30.90
C GLU A 47 -1.73 -3.44 31.43
N GLY A 48 -2.69 -4.35 31.16
CA GLY A 48 -4.01 -4.30 31.80
C GLY A 48 -4.88 -3.08 31.51
N PHE A 49 -4.52 -2.24 30.53
CA PHE A 49 -5.36 -1.11 30.13
C PHE A 49 -6.51 -1.59 29.25
N ASP A 50 -7.74 -1.41 29.69
CA ASP A 50 -8.94 -1.80 28.97
C ASP A 50 -9.93 -0.64 28.88
N PHE A 51 -10.07 -0.07 27.68
CA PHE A 51 -11.03 0.98 27.39
C PHE A 51 -11.59 0.79 25.98
N PRO A 52 -12.65 -0.04 25.80
CA PRO A 52 -13.19 -0.45 24.51
C PRO A 52 -13.65 0.70 23.61
N ARG A 53 -13.93 1.87 24.19
CA ARG A 53 -14.36 3.08 23.46
C ARG A 53 -13.27 3.65 22.52
N LEU A 54 -11.99 3.31 22.71
CA LEU A 54 -10.93 3.79 21.84
C LEU A 54 -11.15 3.32 20.40
N ASP A 55 -11.15 4.25 19.47
CA ASP A 55 -11.32 4.04 18.03
C ASP A 55 -10.11 4.49 17.22
N THR A 56 -9.27 5.34 17.79
CA THR A 56 -8.12 5.94 17.11
C THR A 56 -6.85 5.72 17.90
N LEU A 57 -5.78 5.30 17.22
CA LEU A 57 -4.41 5.20 17.75
C LEU A 57 -3.49 6.14 16.97
N MET A 58 -2.72 6.96 17.69
CA MET A 58 -1.65 7.79 17.11
C MET A 58 -0.30 7.28 17.62
N LEU A 59 0.49 6.65 16.76
CA LEU A 59 1.84 6.18 17.06
C LEU A 59 2.84 7.31 16.86
N ALA A 60 3.02 8.12 17.88
CA ALA A 60 3.94 9.27 17.86
C ALA A 60 5.41 8.90 18.10
N SER A 61 5.70 7.64 18.39
CA SER A 61 7.06 7.13 18.61
C SER A 61 7.25 5.82 17.86
N PRO A 62 8.45 5.58 17.27
CA PRO A 62 8.69 4.37 16.50
C PRO A 62 8.59 3.11 17.38
N VAL A 63 7.75 2.19 16.97
CA VAL A 63 7.61 0.85 17.56
C VAL A 63 8.14 -0.17 16.58
N SER A 64 9.12 -0.99 17.00
CA SER A 64 9.77 -1.98 16.12
C SER A 64 9.30 -3.41 16.35
N PHE A 65 8.55 -3.67 17.42
CA PHE A 65 8.20 -5.01 17.85
C PHE A 65 6.77 -5.37 17.45
N ASP A 66 6.62 -6.36 16.58
CA ASP A 66 5.32 -6.78 16.03
C ASP A 66 4.30 -7.10 17.14
N GLY A 67 4.70 -7.81 18.20
CA GLY A 67 3.83 -8.14 19.31
C GLY A 67 3.29 -6.92 20.09
N ARG A 68 4.05 -5.83 20.19
CA ARG A 68 3.56 -4.60 20.81
C ARG A 68 2.53 -3.88 19.96
N LEU A 69 2.78 -3.82 18.65
CA LEU A 69 1.83 -3.23 17.73
C LEU A 69 0.49 -3.97 17.76
N GLU A 70 0.53 -5.31 17.71
CA GLU A 70 -0.68 -6.14 17.83
C GLU A 70 -1.45 -5.91 19.11
N GLN A 71 -0.74 -5.75 20.23
CA GLN A 71 -1.38 -5.42 21.51
C GLN A 71 -2.08 -4.06 21.49
N TYR A 72 -1.45 -3.04 20.90
CA TYR A 72 -2.04 -1.70 20.82
C TYR A 72 -3.25 -1.68 19.91
N VAL A 73 -3.09 -2.24 18.70
CA VAL A 73 -4.15 -2.31 17.71
C VAL A 73 -5.29 -3.22 18.15
N GLY A 74 -4.99 -4.36 18.77
CA GLY A 74 -6.00 -5.28 19.31
C GLY A 74 -6.93 -4.63 20.36
N ARG A 75 -6.48 -3.59 21.05
CA ARG A 75 -7.35 -2.83 21.96
C ARG A 75 -8.36 -1.96 21.26
N LEU A 76 -8.03 -1.49 20.04
CA LEU A 76 -8.99 -0.73 19.22
C LEU A 76 -10.10 -1.63 18.67
N HIS A 77 -9.82 -2.92 18.43
CA HIS A 77 -10.79 -3.87 17.88
C HIS A 77 -11.82 -4.39 18.89
N ARG A 78 -11.79 -3.92 20.11
CA ARG A 78 -12.82 -4.28 21.09
C ARG A 78 -14.16 -3.66 20.73
N ASP A 79 -15.20 -4.46 20.81
CA ASP A 79 -16.56 -4.04 20.52
C ASP A 79 -17.00 -2.93 21.49
N TYR A 80 -17.60 -1.90 20.91
CA TYR A 80 -18.19 -0.81 21.64
C TYR A 80 -19.36 -0.22 20.83
N GLU A 81 -20.48 0.06 21.51
CA GLU A 81 -21.67 0.59 20.86
C GLU A 81 -21.38 1.90 20.14
N GLY A 82 -21.76 1.96 18.85
CA GLY A 82 -21.52 3.12 17.99
C GLY A 82 -20.15 3.17 17.29
N LYS A 83 -19.20 2.29 17.62
CA LYS A 83 -17.91 2.21 16.94
C LYS A 83 -18.08 1.51 15.59
N LYS A 84 -17.84 2.24 14.49
CA LYS A 84 -18.01 1.73 13.11
C LYS A 84 -16.70 1.32 12.45
N TYR A 85 -15.59 1.94 12.82
CA TYR A 85 -14.25 1.71 12.28
C TYR A 85 -13.19 2.06 13.32
N VAL A 86 -11.98 1.63 13.06
CA VAL A 86 -10.79 1.98 13.83
C VAL A 86 -9.75 2.60 12.92
N VAL A 87 -9.02 3.59 13.40
CA VAL A 87 -8.00 4.32 12.64
C VAL A 87 -6.67 4.27 13.37
N VAL A 88 -5.59 4.05 12.63
CA VAL A 88 -4.22 4.14 13.13
C VAL A 88 -3.46 5.19 12.34
N TYR A 89 -3.01 6.24 13.02
CA TYR A 89 -2.07 7.21 12.48
C TYR A 89 -0.66 6.78 12.89
N ASP A 90 0.14 6.36 11.92
CA ASP A 90 1.52 5.91 12.13
C ASP A 90 2.48 6.98 11.61
N TYR A 91 3.13 7.69 12.52
CA TYR A 91 4.08 8.75 12.18
C TYR A 91 5.47 8.16 11.97
N ILE A 92 6.07 8.48 10.82
CA ILE A 92 7.35 7.95 10.41
C ILE A 92 8.32 9.08 10.18
N ASP A 93 9.51 8.97 10.75
CA ASP A 93 10.66 9.75 10.31
C ASP A 93 11.37 9.00 9.19
N ALA A 94 10.94 9.24 7.95
CA ALA A 94 11.42 8.56 6.76
C ALA A 94 12.89 8.88 6.41
N HIS A 95 13.46 9.96 6.98
CA HIS A 95 14.86 10.34 6.75
C HIS A 95 15.86 9.39 7.40
N LEU A 96 15.42 8.58 8.36
CA LEU A 96 16.26 7.63 9.07
C LEU A 96 15.95 6.19 8.67
N LYS A 97 16.91 5.53 7.99
CA LYS A 97 16.79 4.14 7.51
C LYS A 97 16.33 3.13 8.58
N VAL A 98 16.67 3.39 9.85
CA VAL A 98 16.24 2.55 10.98
C VAL A 98 14.73 2.62 11.14
N PHE A 99 14.14 3.81 11.11
CA PHE A 99 12.70 3.99 11.28
C PHE A 99 11.91 3.52 10.07
N GLU A 100 12.48 3.62 8.89
CA GLU A 100 11.93 3.04 7.67
C GLU A 100 11.83 1.51 7.75
N LYS A 101 12.89 0.82 8.21
CA LYS A 101 12.84 -0.64 8.45
C LYS A 101 11.81 -1.02 9.52
N MET A 102 11.67 -0.22 10.57
CA MET A 102 10.64 -0.43 11.60
C MET A 102 9.23 -0.28 11.00
N TYR A 103 9.02 0.73 10.17
CA TYR A 103 7.76 0.95 9.47
C TYR A 103 7.41 -0.21 8.53
N SER A 104 8.34 -0.66 7.71
CA SER A 104 8.14 -1.80 6.81
C SER A 104 7.69 -3.07 7.54
N LYS A 105 8.13 -3.28 8.79
CA LYS A 105 7.62 -4.35 9.65
C LYS A 105 6.19 -4.10 10.10
N ARG A 106 5.88 -2.86 10.52
CA ARG A 106 4.53 -2.48 10.94
C ARG A 106 3.52 -2.60 9.80
N LEU A 107 3.90 -2.22 8.57
CA LEU A 107 3.06 -2.39 7.38
C LEU A 107 2.60 -3.83 7.16
N ARG A 108 3.52 -4.80 7.33
CA ARG A 108 3.18 -6.23 7.22
C ARG A 108 2.16 -6.64 8.28
N THR A 109 2.32 -6.14 9.49
CA THR A 109 1.38 -6.40 10.59
C THR A 109 0.00 -5.78 10.31
N TYR A 110 -0.06 -4.54 9.82
CA TYR A 110 -1.33 -3.90 9.44
C TYR A 110 -2.05 -4.67 8.33
N LYS A 111 -1.34 -5.05 7.26
CA LYS A 111 -1.90 -5.85 6.16
C LYS A 111 -2.45 -7.19 6.68
N ARG A 112 -1.71 -7.91 7.54
CA ARG A 112 -2.16 -9.16 8.16
C ARG A 112 -3.42 -8.99 9.02
N LEU A 113 -3.57 -7.86 9.67
CA LEU A 113 -4.74 -7.51 10.49
C LEU A 113 -5.92 -6.95 9.67
N GLY A 114 -5.80 -6.87 8.34
CA GLY A 114 -6.86 -6.43 7.44
C GLY A 114 -7.06 -4.91 7.36
N TYR A 115 -6.05 -4.11 7.71
CA TYR A 115 -6.11 -2.66 7.57
C TYR A 115 -5.94 -2.23 6.12
N SER A 116 -6.78 -1.32 5.66
CA SER A 116 -6.54 -0.52 4.46
C SER A 116 -5.51 0.57 4.77
N ILE A 117 -4.45 0.66 3.97
CA ILE A 117 -3.34 1.58 4.22
C ILE A 117 -3.50 2.79 3.29
N ILE A 118 -3.57 3.98 3.90
CA ILE A 118 -3.53 5.27 3.19
C ILE A 118 -2.20 5.91 3.57
N SER A 119 -1.25 6.02 2.65
CA SER A 119 0.06 6.59 2.92
C SER A 119 0.18 7.97 2.28
N ASN A 120 0.52 8.97 3.11
CA ASN A 120 0.95 10.29 2.65
C ASN A 120 2.49 10.38 2.63
N VAL A 121 3.17 9.31 2.98
CA VAL A 121 4.63 9.26 3.00
C VAL A 121 5.09 8.91 1.60
N ILE A 122 5.57 9.89 0.89
CA ILE A 122 6.55 9.68 -0.16
C ILE A 122 7.79 9.18 0.59
N LEU A 123 7.92 7.87 0.70
CA LEU A 123 9.20 7.30 1.08
C LEU A 123 10.14 7.72 -0.03
N ASP A 124 10.98 8.69 0.24
CA ASP A 124 12.00 9.15 -0.68
C ASP A 124 13.08 8.07 -0.79
N LYS A 125 12.65 6.89 -1.25
CA LYS A 125 13.50 5.86 -1.77
C LYS A 125 13.66 6.09 -3.25
N GLN A 126 14.58 6.95 -3.56
CA GLN A 126 15.43 6.71 -4.71
C GLN A 126 16.28 5.45 -4.46
N VAL A 127 15.64 4.32 -4.20
CA VAL A 127 16.31 3.05 -4.46
C VAL A 127 16.25 2.90 -5.97
N ALA A 128 17.28 3.42 -6.62
CA ALA A 128 17.39 3.32 -8.08
C ALA A 128 17.20 1.87 -8.54
N ASN A 129 17.65 0.91 -7.72
CA ASN A 129 17.58 -0.52 -8.00
C ASN A 129 17.14 -1.28 -6.74
N ALA A 130 16.10 -2.10 -6.85
CA ALA A 130 15.62 -2.93 -5.74
C ALA A 130 14.95 -4.20 -6.25
N ILE A 131 14.90 -5.22 -5.40
CA ILE A 131 14.17 -6.47 -5.65
C ILE A 131 12.91 -6.45 -4.78
N TYR A 132 11.79 -6.80 -5.38
CA TYR A 132 10.47 -6.84 -4.76
C TYR A 132 9.84 -8.23 -4.90
N ASP A 133 9.02 -8.59 -3.94
CA ASP A 133 8.18 -9.79 -3.96
C ASP A 133 6.69 -9.41 -4.08
N SER A 134 5.82 -10.42 -4.21
CA SER A 134 4.37 -10.23 -4.33
C SER A 134 3.75 -9.46 -3.16
N GLY A 135 4.39 -9.46 -1.98
CA GLY A 135 3.89 -8.78 -0.79
C GLY A 135 4.23 -7.29 -0.69
N ASN A 136 5.14 -6.76 -1.52
CA ASN A 136 5.67 -5.40 -1.32
C ASN A 136 5.86 -4.56 -2.58
N TYR A 137 5.61 -5.09 -3.79
CA TYR A 137 5.87 -4.36 -5.03
C TYR A 137 4.75 -3.38 -5.40
N ILE A 138 3.50 -3.72 -5.12
CA ILE A 138 2.35 -3.05 -5.70
C ILE A 138 2.27 -1.56 -5.36
N ASP A 139 2.52 -1.20 -4.11
CA ASP A 139 2.46 0.20 -3.66
C ASP A 139 3.52 1.07 -4.38
N ILE A 140 4.69 0.49 -4.66
CA ILE A 140 5.80 1.18 -5.34
C ILE A 140 5.56 1.22 -6.84
N PHE A 141 5.08 0.12 -7.42
CA PHE A 141 4.76 0.04 -8.83
C PHE A 141 3.64 1.03 -9.20
N GLU A 142 2.54 1.06 -8.44
CA GLU A 142 1.45 2.01 -8.66
C GLU A 142 1.92 3.46 -8.54
N ARG A 143 2.79 3.77 -7.58
CA ARG A 143 3.37 5.11 -7.45
C ARG A 143 4.17 5.48 -8.69
N ASP A 144 5.05 4.59 -9.17
CA ASP A 144 5.85 4.83 -10.37
C ASP A 144 4.95 5.06 -11.59
N ILE A 145 3.81 4.35 -11.70
CA ILE A 145 2.80 4.56 -12.73
C ILE A 145 2.12 5.94 -12.60
N ILE A 146 1.76 6.35 -11.37
CA ILE A 146 1.09 7.63 -11.12
C ILE A 146 2.04 8.82 -11.36
N GLU A 147 3.34 8.66 -11.10
CA GLU A 147 4.37 9.68 -11.29
C GLU A 147 4.84 9.78 -12.76
N ALA A 148 4.41 8.87 -13.65
CA ALA A 148 4.81 8.88 -15.06
C ALA A 148 4.32 10.12 -15.81
N GLU A 149 5.20 10.72 -16.61
CA GLU A 149 4.91 11.95 -17.34
C GLU A 149 4.81 11.74 -18.85
N LYS A 150 5.58 10.80 -19.43
CA LYS A 150 5.73 10.66 -20.88
C LYS A 150 5.09 9.39 -21.42
N ARG A 151 5.51 8.25 -20.90
CA ARG A 151 5.15 6.95 -21.47
C ARG A 151 5.20 5.84 -20.44
N ILE A 152 4.21 4.96 -20.48
CA ILE A 152 4.15 3.71 -19.73
C ILE A 152 3.97 2.56 -20.70
N ILE A 153 4.83 1.56 -20.64
CA ILE A 153 4.70 0.30 -21.41
C ILE A 153 4.68 -0.83 -20.40
N ILE A 154 3.66 -1.67 -20.44
CA ILE A 154 3.52 -2.85 -19.57
C ILE A 154 3.37 -4.07 -20.45
N SER A 155 4.26 -5.05 -20.33
CA SER A 155 4.12 -6.38 -20.89
C SER A 155 3.61 -7.33 -19.81
N SER A 156 2.40 -7.83 -20.02
CA SER A 156 1.72 -8.76 -19.15
C SER A 156 0.95 -9.78 -19.98
N PRO A 157 1.52 -10.96 -20.26
CA PRO A 157 0.89 -11.99 -21.07
C PRO A 157 -0.53 -12.31 -20.59
N HIS A 158 -0.72 -12.43 -19.28
CA HIS A 158 -2.02 -12.65 -18.69
C HIS A 158 -2.50 -11.41 -17.95
N ILE A 159 -3.79 -11.11 -18.07
CA ILE A 159 -4.47 -10.01 -17.39
C ILE A 159 -5.67 -10.54 -16.61
N VAL A 160 -6.01 -9.89 -15.49
CA VAL A 160 -7.22 -10.19 -14.71
C VAL A 160 -8.03 -8.92 -14.45
N GLN A 161 -9.35 -9.05 -14.34
CA GLN A 161 -10.27 -7.92 -14.26
C GLN A 161 -9.88 -6.92 -13.15
N GLU A 162 -9.58 -7.40 -11.96
CA GLU A 162 -9.20 -6.55 -10.83
C GLU A 162 -7.99 -5.66 -11.14
N ARG A 163 -6.99 -6.20 -11.83
CA ARG A 163 -5.77 -5.46 -12.22
C ARG A 163 -6.03 -4.50 -13.37
N VAL A 164 -6.88 -4.88 -14.31
CA VAL A 164 -7.32 -4.01 -15.41
C VAL A 164 -8.12 -2.82 -14.88
N ASP A 165 -9.08 -3.05 -14.00
CA ASP A 165 -9.83 -1.97 -13.36
C ASP A 165 -8.90 -1.02 -12.61
N ARG A 166 -7.94 -1.59 -11.88
CA ARG A 166 -6.98 -0.81 -11.11
C ARG A 166 -6.07 0.04 -11.97
N ILE A 167 -5.48 -0.52 -13.04
CA ILE A 167 -4.58 0.25 -13.93
C ILE A 167 -5.37 1.36 -14.65
N ILE A 168 -6.57 1.12 -15.12
CA ILE A 168 -7.44 2.13 -15.71
C ILE A 168 -7.68 3.27 -14.72
N TYR A 169 -7.98 2.94 -13.46
CA TYR A 169 -8.26 3.94 -12.44
C TYR A 169 -7.04 4.82 -12.13
N ILE A 170 -5.87 4.22 -11.89
CA ILE A 170 -4.68 4.97 -11.49
C ILE A 170 -4.05 5.76 -12.65
N THR A 171 -4.25 5.34 -13.90
CA THR A 171 -3.68 5.99 -15.08
C THR A 171 -4.58 7.06 -15.71
N LYS A 172 -5.77 7.27 -15.15
CA LYS A 172 -6.73 8.22 -15.74
C LYS A 172 -6.15 9.64 -15.92
N GLN A 173 -5.48 10.15 -14.90
CA GLN A 173 -4.87 11.49 -14.94
C GLN A 173 -3.72 11.55 -15.95
N GLN A 174 -2.92 10.50 -16.07
CA GLN A 174 -1.82 10.40 -17.02
C GLN A 174 -2.34 10.40 -18.45
N VAL A 175 -3.42 9.67 -18.75
CA VAL A 175 -4.08 9.67 -20.06
C VAL A 175 -4.60 11.08 -20.39
N GLU A 176 -5.29 11.73 -19.45
CA GLU A 176 -5.80 13.09 -19.61
C GLU A 176 -4.66 14.11 -19.82
N ALA A 177 -3.50 13.90 -19.20
CA ALA A 177 -2.29 14.71 -19.40
C ALA A 177 -1.52 14.42 -20.68
N GLY A 178 -1.93 13.40 -21.44
CA GLY A 178 -1.30 13.03 -22.72
C GLY A 178 -0.14 12.01 -22.60
N CYS A 179 0.05 11.39 -21.43
CA CYS A 179 0.99 10.29 -21.27
C CYS A 179 0.55 9.09 -22.12
N LYS A 180 1.49 8.50 -22.88
CA LYS A 180 1.21 7.36 -23.75
C LYS A 180 1.30 6.06 -22.95
N ILE A 181 0.19 5.34 -22.85
CA ILE A 181 0.12 4.08 -22.11
C ILE A 181 -0.10 2.93 -23.10
N VAL A 182 0.77 1.93 -23.04
CA VAL A 182 0.73 0.75 -23.90
C VAL A 182 0.74 -0.50 -23.03
N VAL A 183 -0.21 -1.39 -23.24
CA VAL A 183 -0.23 -2.72 -22.63
C VAL A 183 -0.02 -3.76 -23.74
N ILE A 184 0.95 -4.64 -23.56
CA ILE A 184 1.23 -5.78 -24.41
C ILE A 184 0.68 -7.02 -23.74
N THR A 185 -0.15 -7.79 -24.43
CA THR A 185 -0.74 -9.02 -23.91
C THR A 185 -0.84 -10.08 -25.00
N ILE A 186 -1.03 -11.33 -24.59
CA ILE A 186 -1.19 -12.45 -25.52
C ILE A 186 -2.53 -12.37 -26.25
N ASP A 187 -2.59 -12.96 -27.46
CA ASP A 187 -3.84 -13.15 -28.16
C ASP A 187 -4.78 -14.04 -27.34
N PRO A 188 -6.01 -13.58 -27.04
CA PRO A 188 -6.98 -14.39 -26.31
C PRO A 188 -7.24 -15.77 -26.92
N GLU A 189 -7.10 -15.92 -28.25
CA GLU A 189 -7.29 -17.21 -28.95
C GLU A 189 -6.12 -18.19 -28.69
N LYS A 190 -4.98 -17.69 -28.22
CA LYS A 190 -3.81 -18.51 -27.87
C LYS A 190 -3.75 -18.92 -26.38
N MET A 191 -4.70 -18.44 -25.59
CA MET A 191 -4.72 -18.74 -24.16
C MET A 191 -5.08 -20.21 -23.88
N SER A 192 -4.36 -20.79 -22.94
CA SER A 192 -4.60 -22.19 -22.51
C SER A 192 -5.76 -22.33 -21.51
N PHE A 193 -6.23 -21.23 -20.92
CA PHE A 193 -7.26 -21.21 -19.87
C PHE A 193 -7.94 -19.84 -19.76
N GLY A 194 -9.16 -19.82 -19.27
CA GLY A 194 -9.97 -18.62 -19.10
C GLY A 194 -11.03 -18.44 -20.20
N SER A 195 -11.86 -17.42 -20.07
CA SER A 195 -12.87 -17.05 -21.02
C SER A 195 -12.30 -16.07 -22.05
N ILE A 196 -12.26 -16.47 -23.31
CA ILE A 196 -11.81 -15.63 -24.43
C ILE A 196 -12.64 -14.33 -24.49
N ASN A 197 -13.95 -14.43 -24.28
CA ASN A 197 -14.83 -13.26 -24.31
C ASN A 197 -14.51 -12.25 -23.21
N ASP A 198 -14.28 -12.72 -21.97
CA ASP A 198 -13.93 -11.85 -20.85
C ASP A 198 -12.60 -11.13 -21.10
N TYR A 199 -11.68 -11.83 -21.77
CA TYR A 199 -10.39 -11.25 -22.14
C TYR A 199 -10.54 -10.13 -23.17
N TYR A 200 -11.35 -10.33 -24.22
CA TYR A 200 -11.67 -9.29 -25.19
C TYR A 200 -12.40 -8.10 -24.53
N GLU A 201 -13.24 -8.36 -23.56
CA GLU A 201 -13.91 -7.32 -22.79
C GLU A 201 -12.91 -6.45 -22.00
N MET A 202 -11.97 -7.07 -21.28
CA MET A 202 -10.88 -6.37 -20.58
C MET A 202 -10.01 -5.54 -21.54
N ILE A 203 -9.63 -6.09 -22.68
CA ILE A 203 -8.89 -5.38 -23.73
C ILE A 203 -9.68 -4.15 -24.21
N ASN A 204 -10.98 -4.31 -24.44
CA ASN A 204 -11.82 -3.21 -24.90
C ASN A 204 -12.00 -2.13 -23.84
N GLN A 205 -12.13 -2.49 -22.57
CA GLN A 205 -12.16 -1.55 -21.45
C GLN A 205 -10.89 -0.70 -21.37
N MET A 206 -9.72 -1.30 -21.52
CA MET A 206 -8.45 -0.57 -21.57
C MET A 206 -8.41 0.39 -22.78
N LYS A 207 -8.78 -0.07 -23.98
CA LYS A 207 -8.81 0.77 -25.21
C LYS A 207 -9.76 1.96 -25.07
N THR A 208 -10.94 1.75 -24.55
CA THR A 208 -11.93 2.83 -24.34
C THR A 208 -11.49 3.84 -23.27
N SER A 209 -10.62 3.43 -22.34
CA SER A 209 -10.02 4.29 -21.32
C SER A 209 -8.76 5.05 -21.80
N GLY A 210 -8.41 4.95 -23.12
CA GLY A 210 -7.27 5.65 -23.70
C GLY A 210 -5.94 4.90 -23.59
N ILE A 211 -5.95 3.64 -23.14
CA ILE A 211 -4.77 2.76 -23.13
C ILE A 211 -4.66 2.04 -24.45
N GLN A 212 -3.50 2.12 -25.11
CA GLN A 212 -3.22 1.34 -26.29
C GLN A 212 -2.94 -0.11 -25.92
N VAL A 213 -3.61 -1.08 -26.56
CA VAL A 213 -3.36 -2.51 -26.32
C VAL A 213 -2.77 -3.13 -27.58
N VAL A 214 -1.59 -3.73 -27.44
CA VAL A 214 -0.89 -4.50 -28.44
C VAL A 214 -1.08 -5.99 -28.14
N ILE A 215 -1.65 -6.72 -29.07
CA ILE A 215 -1.90 -8.15 -28.97
C ILE A 215 -0.82 -8.87 -29.77
N LYS A 216 -0.18 -9.87 -29.17
CA LYS A 216 0.86 -10.69 -29.81
C LYS A 216 0.53 -12.17 -29.70
N ASP A 217 0.96 -12.96 -30.64
CA ASP A 217 0.78 -14.42 -30.65
C ASP A 217 1.57 -15.10 -29.53
N GLU A 218 2.74 -14.55 -29.20
CA GLU A 218 3.64 -15.03 -28.15
C GLU A 218 4.12 -13.84 -27.32
N VAL A 219 3.95 -13.91 -26.01
CA VAL A 219 4.44 -12.94 -25.03
C VAL A 219 4.89 -13.72 -23.80
N ASP A 220 6.19 -13.81 -23.59
CA ASP A 220 6.77 -14.51 -22.46
C ASP A 220 7.35 -13.55 -21.40
N GLU A 221 7.54 -12.28 -21.78
CA GLU A 221 8.24 -11.33 -20.92
C GLU A 221 7.26 -10.52 -20.06
N HIS A 222 7.60 -10.44 -18.76
CA HIS A 222 6.89 -9.66 -17.77
C HIS A 222 7.72 -8.43 -17.39
N PHE A 223 7.31 -7.26 -17.87
CA PHE A 223 8.01 -6.03 -17.55
C PHE A 223 7.11 -4.80 -17.59
N ALA A 224 7.58 -3.71 -17.00
CA ALA A 224 7.11 -2.37 -17.34
C ALA A 224 8.30 -1.43 -17.57
N VAL A 225 8.15 -0.54 -18.54
CA VAL A 225 9.06 0.58 -18.78
C VAL A 225 8.28 1.87 -18.62
N ILE A 226 8.79 2.76 -17.74
CA ILE A 226 8.17 4.02 -17.41
C ILE A 226 9.15 5.15 -17.73
N ASP A 227 8.66 6.13 -18.51
CA ASP A 227 9.39 7.32 -18.95
C ASP A 227 10.77 7.02 -19.59
N GLU A 228 10.90 5.84 -20.21
CA GLU A 228 12.11 5.40 -20.95
C GLU A 228 13.36 5.23 -20.06
N GLU A 229 13.21 5.27 -18.73
CA GLU A 229 14.34 5.15 -17.80
C GLU A 229 14.11 4.20 -16.65
N LEU A 230 12.86 3.96 -16.25
CA LEU A 230 12.54 3.12 -15.11
C LEU A 230 11.98 1.78 -15.60
N VAL A 231 12.62 0.70 -15.21
CA VAL A 231 12.29 -0.66 -15.61
C VAL A 231 11.85 -1.48 -14.41
N TRP A 232 10.72 -2.16 -14.56
CA TRP A 232 10.30 -3.28 -13.74
C TRP A 232 10.38 -4.55 -14.59
N HIS A 233 11.10 -5.56 -14.12
CA HIS A 233 11.27 -6.80 -14.86
C HIS A 233 11.36 -8.00 -13.90
N GLY A 234 10.76 -9.14 -14.27
CA GLY A 234 10.84 -10.37 -13.47
C GLY A 234 9.82 -11.42 -13.90
N GLY A 235 9.61 -12.44 -13.07
CA GLY A 235 8.69 -13.53 -13.39
C GLY A 235 7.21 -13.22 -13.14
N MET A 236 6.86 -12.10 -12.49
CA MET A 236 5.46 -11.79 -12.16
C MET A 236 4.71 -11.09 -13.28
N ASN A 237 3.51 -11.56 -13.58
CA ASN A 237 2.55 -10.84 -14.41
C ASN A 237 2.04 -9.57 -13.69
N LEU A 238 2.40 -8.40 -14.19
CA LEU A 238 2.05 -7.13 -13.54
C LEU A 238 0.54 -6.84 -13.52
N LEU A 239 -0.18 -7.29 -14.54
CA LEU A 239 -1.64 -7.19 -14.65
C LEU A 239 -2.36 -8.54 -14.50
N GLY A 240 -1.63 -9.59 -14.17
CA GLY A 240 -2.16 -10.94 -13.94
C GLY A 240 -2.44 -11.25 -12.49
N LYS A 241 -2.75 -12.51 -12.22
CA LYS A 241 -2.90 -13.03 -10.87
C LYS A 241 -1.55 -13.05 -10.16
N GLU A 242 -1.52 -12.76 -8.88
CA GLU A 242 -0.30 -12.82 -8.09
C GLU A 242 0.27 -14.23 -8.02
N ASP A 243 1.54 -14.38 -8.43
CA ASP A 243 2.32 -15.59 -8.22
C ASP A 243 3.18 -15.42 -6.97
N VAL A 244 2.98 -16.31 -6.00
CA VAL A 244 3.55 -16.18 -4.64
C VAL A 244 5.07 -16.36 -4.60
N TRP A 245 5.68 -16.89 -5.67
CA TRP A 245 7.07 -17.35 -5.67
C TRP A 245 8.03 -16.53 -6.55
N ASP A 246 7.54 -15.50 -7.24
CA ASP A 246 8.34 -14.71 -8.15
C ASP A 246 8.76 -13.36 -7.57
N ASN A 247 9.80 -12.78 -8.18
CA ASN A 247 10.32 -11.48 -7.82
C ASN A 247 10.30 -10.52 -9.01
N LEU A 248 10.25 -9.23 -8.71
CA LEU A 248 10.44 -8.14 -9.66
C LEU A 248 11.69 -7.36 -9.29
N ILE A 249 12.47 -7.01 -10.27
CA ILE A 249 13.59 -6.08 -10.17
C ILE A 249 13.12 -4.73 -10.68
N ARG A 250 13.32 -3.68 -9.88
CA ARG A 250 13.11 -2.29 -10.27
C ARG A 250 14.46 -1.64 -10.53
N ILE A 251 14.71 -1.18 -11.75
CA ILE A 251 15.99 -0.60 -12.18
C ILE A 251 15.74 0.77 -12.80
N LYS A 252 16.47 1.78 -12.36
CA LYS A 252 16.50 3.08 -13.03
C LYS A 252 17.70 3.15 -13.98
N SER A 253 17.46 2.86 -15.27
CA SER A 253 18.48 2.84 -16.32
C SER A 253 17.83 2.99 -17.68
N ALA A 254 18.13 4.08 -18.39
CA ALA A 254 17.66 4.31 -19.76
C ALA A 254 18.23 3.27 -20.73
N VAL A 255 19.47 2.81 -20.53
CA VAL A 255 20.09 1.79 -21.39
C VAL A 255 19.34 0.46 -21.29
N VAL A 256 19.03 0.00 -20.06
CA VAL A 256 18.28 -1.24 -19.87
C VAL A 256 16.85 -1.11 -20.41
N ALA A 257 16.24 0.07 -20.28
CA ALA A 257 14.91 0.34 -20.85
C ALA A 257 14.92 0.23 -22.37
N GLU A 258 15.92 0.83 -23.03
CA GLU A 258 16.09 0.78 -24.50
C GLU A 258 16.32 -0.65 -24.98
N GLU A 259 17.25 -1.38 -24.40
CA GLU A 259 17.54 -2.78 -24.74
C GLU A 259 16.30 -3.67 -24.59
N LEU A 260 15.53 -3.51 -23.51
CA LEU A 260 14.31 -4.29 -23.29
C LEU A 260 13.21 -3.97 -24.30
N LEU A 261 13.08 -2.69 -24.68
CA LEU A 261 12.12 -2.27 -25.72
C LEU A 261 12.53 -2.75 -27.10
N GLU A 262 13.83 -2.75 -27.44
CA GLU A 262 14.33 -3.30 -28.69
C GLU A 262 14.05 -4.81 -28.80
N LEU A 263 14.28 -5.57 -27.73
CA LEU A 263 13.96 -7.00 -27.68
C LEU A 263 12.46 -7.25 -27.85
N SER A 264 11.63 -6.39 -27.31
CA SER A 264 10.17 -6.59 -27.30
C SER A 264 9.47 -6.05 -28.56
N PHE A 265 10.04 -5.06 -29.26
CA PHE A 265 9.44 -4.42 -30.44
C PHE A 265 10.30 -4.51 -31.71
N GLY A 266 11.58 -4.90 -31.56
CA GLY A 266 12.53 -5.02 -32.63
C GLY A 266 12.35 -6.32 -33.42
N ASN A 267 11.50 -6.29 -34.43
CA ASN A 267 11.52 -7.18 -35.61
C ASN A 267 10.92 -6.44 -36.78
#